data_6c8fb6564e32ade9fabd232e21be72e4
#
_entry.id   6c8fb6564e32ade9fabd232e21be72e4
#
_cell.length_a   1.000
_cell.length_b   1.000
_cell.length_c   1.000
_cell.angle_alpha   90.00
_cell.angle_beta   90.00
_cell.angle_gamma   90.00
#
_symmetry.space_group_name_H-M   'P 1'
#
loop_
_entity.id
_entity.type
_entity.pdbx_description
1 polymer ?
#
loop_
_entity_poly.entity_id
_entity_poly.type
_entity_poly.pdbx_seq_one_letter_code
_entity_poly.pdbx_strand_id
1 'polypeptide(L)'
;NADFLHDDHENLQRILNLPIDAQSPYLFFHQLIEKTRIILNRPNIVFDMAEHVRPEHFGVLGYMASRSTTVAEALQNILRFSRLVIDGDHIIPMKMHHYGHNVHMVWPFHHEKYILLNELTTALMMYLARKIVPEDQFPLRSVHFAHPPQMAMYHYQKFYACEVLFHQSEYCFVLDLDGLNLKIQQADPPLMQMLVRQAEEAIASKPRYETIAEQLHLIVAEYLRLEEQAPKIEQISQELHISSRTLQRQLSDLGTSFKKIIEYERMNRCEQLLQDQRHLTDIAMKLGYSDQSALARAYKAYSGQTLLQKKQQLKNAININSG
;
A
#
# COMPACT_ATOMS: atom_id res chain seq x y z
N ASN A 1 10.34 -22.47 20.40
CA ASN A 1 10.89 -22.03 19.08
C ASN A 1 10.71 -23.07 17.98
N ALA A 2 10.56 -24.39 18.33
CA ALA A 2 10.25 -25.44 17.34
C ALA A 2 8.82 -25.34 16.84
N ASP A 3 7.86 -25.00 17.69
CA ASP A 3 6.43 -24.90 17.35
C ASP A 3 6.13 -23.69 16.41
N PHE A 4 6.89 -22.60 16.55
CA PHE A 4 6.80 -21.47 15.64
C PHE A 4 7.16 -21.86 14.20
N LEU A 5 8.18 -22.71 14.02
CA LEU A 5 8.64 -23.14 12.71
C LEU A 5 7.75 -24.20 12.07
N HIS A 6 6.86 -24.87 12.81
CA HIS A 6 6.07 -25.98 12.26
C HIS A 6 4.87 -25.47 11.45
N ASP A 7 3.99 -24.70 12.04
CA ASP A 7 2.80 -24.17 11.34
C ASP A 7 3.17 -23.15 10.22
N ASP A 8 4.18 -22.32 10.51
CA ASP A 8 4.66 -21.36 9.51
C ASP A 8 5.47 -22.07 8.41
N HIS A 9 6.14 -23.18 8.71
CA HIS A 9 6.87 -23.98 7.73
C HIS A 9 5.94 -24.65 6.73
N GLU A 10 4.83 -25.25 7.15
CA GLU A 10 3.83 -25.82 6.24
C GLU A 10 3.21 -24.75 5.34
N ASN A 11 2.84 -23.60 5.91
CA ASN A 11 2.31 -22.48 5.15
C ASN A 11 3.34 -21.92 4.16
N LEU A 12 4.60 -21.79 4.58
CA LEU A 12 5.68 -21.36 3.73
C LEU A 12 5.95 -22.33 2.59
N GLN A 13 6.00 -23.65 2.87
CA GLN A 13 6.14 -24.67 1.84
C GLN A 13 4.98 -24.63 0.84
N ARG A 14 3.75 -24.44 1.32
CA ARG A 14 2.59 -24.31 0.43
C ARG A 14 2.74 -23.12 -0.52
N ILE A 15 3.21 -21.98 -0.01
CA ILE A 15 3.44 -20.78 -0.83
C ILE A 15 4.60 -20.97 -1.81
N LEU A 16 5.70 -21.58 -1.39
CA LEU A 16 6.85 -21.86 -2.25
C LEU A 16 6.51 -22.85 -3.38
N ASN A 17 5.50 -23.68 -3.21
CA ASN A 17 5.00 -24.61 -4.22
C ASN A 17 3.91 -24.01 -5.13
N LEU A 18 3.49 -22.77 -4.91
CA LEU A 18 2.58 -22.09 -5.82
C LEU A 18 3.28 -21.80 -7.16
N PRO A 19 2.52 -21.71 -8.27
CA PRO A 19 3.04 -21.19 -9.53
C PRO A 19 3.72 -19.84 -9.33
N ILE A 20 4.75 -19.56 -10.13
CA ILE A 20 5.59 -18.35 -9.96
C ILE A 20 4.80 -17.04 -10.14
N ASP A 21 3.67 -17.11 -10.83
CA ASP A 21 2.71 -16.02 -11.06
C ASP A 21 1.57 -15.97 -10.04
N ALA A 22 1.52 -16.93 -9.11
CA ALA A 22 0.50 -16.94 -8.07
C ALA A 22 0.77 -15.88 -7.00
N GLN A 23 -0.26 -15.16 -6.63
CA GLN A 23 -0.19 -14.16 -5.59
C GLN A 23 -0.33 -14.79 -4.21
N SER A 24 0.49 -14.35 -3.29
CA SER A 24 0.46 -14.77 -1.89
C SER A 24 -0.27 -13.74 -1.03
N PRO A 25 -1.00 -14.17 0.01
CA PRO A 25 -1.69 -13.25 0.91
C PRO A 25 -0.71 -12.27 1.57
N TYR A 26 -0.94 -10.98 1.36
CA TYR A 26 -0.12 -9.88 1.89
C TYR A 26 0.05 -9.94 3.42
N LEU A 27 -1.02 -10.29 4.13
CA LEU A 27 -1.03 -10.42 5.58
C LEU A 27 -0.12 -11.55 6.07
N PHE A 28 -0.03 -12.65 5.35
CA PHE A 28 0.85 -13.76 5.70
C PHE A 28 2.32 -13.34 5.66
N PHE A 29 2.74 -12.65 4.61
CA PHE A 29 4.10 -12.13 4.51
C PHE A 29 4.44 -11.16 5.64
N HIS A 30 3.52 -10.24 5.96
CA HIS A 30 3.71 -9.31 7.07
C HIS A 30 3.94 -10.06 8.38
N GLN A 31 3.08 -11.01 8.72
CA GLN A 31 3.21 -11.79 9.94
C GLN A 31 4.51 -12.60 9.99
N LEU A 32 4.91 -13.20 8.87
CA LEU A 32 6.14 -13.97 8.77
C LEU A 32 7.38 -13.09 9.02
N ILE A 33 7.45 -11.91 8.38
CA ILE A 33 8.57 -10.98 8.56
C ILE A 33 8.63 -10.47 9.99
N GLU A 34 7.49 -10.09 10.58
CA GLU A 34 7.42 -9.58 11.95
C GLU A 34 7.88 -10.65 12.96
N LYS A 35 7.38 -11.87 12.85
CA LYS A 35 7.82 -12.99 13.68
C LYS A 35 9.32 -13.27 13.52
N THR A 36 9.82 -13.26 12.29
CA THR A 36 11.24 -13.50 12.00
C THR A 36 12.11 -12.40 12.59
N ARG A 37 11.69 -11.12 12.49
CA ARG A 37 12.36 -9.96 13.08
C ARG A 37 12.55 -10.13 14.59
N ILE A 38 11.49 -10.54 15.28
CA ILE A 38 11.48 -10.73 16.75
C ILE A 38 12.38 -11.91 17.15
N ILE A 39 12.24 -13.07 16.48
CA ILE A 39 12.98 -14.30 16.83
C ILE A 39 14.47 -14.16 16.61
N LEU A 40 14.86 -13.56 15.49
CA LEU A 40 16.27 -13.36 15.16
C LEU A 40 16.88 -12.16 15.89
N ASN A 41 16.04 -11.34 16.58
CA ASN A 41 16.45 -10.07 17.19
C ASN A 41 17.17 -9.16 16.16
N ARG A 42 16.65 -9.12 14.94
CA ARG A 42 17.21 -8.32 13.83
C ARG A 42 16.23 -7.21 13.42
N PRO A 43 16.35 -6.02 14.00
CA PRO A 43 15.46 -4.90 13.67
C PRO A 43 15.55 -4.47 12.20
N ASN A 44 16.70 -4.64 11.55
CA ASN A 44 17.00 -4.26 10.17
C ASN A 44 16.73 -5.38 9.14
N ILE A 45 15.99 -6.43 9.51
CA ILE A 45 15.77 -7.60 8.63
C ILE A 45 15.22 -7.23 7.26
N VAL A 46 14.42 -6.17 7.14
CA VAL A 46 13.88 -5.70 5.85
C VAL A 46 14.98 -5.25 4.88
N PHE A 47 16.06 -4.69 5.39
CA PHE A 47 17.22 -4.30 4.60
C PHE A 47 18.05 -5.51 4.19
N ASP A 48 18.28 -6.43 5.15
CA ASP A 48 18.96 -7.69 4.87
C ASP A 48 18.22 -8.49 3.78
N MET A 49 16.87 -8.52 3.82
CA MET A 49 16.05 -9.16 2.79
C MET A 49 16.17 -8.44 1.44
N ALA A 50 16.14 -7.11 1.44
CA ALA A 50 16.22 -6.34 0.20
C ALA A 50 17.54 -6.60 -0.56
N GLU A 51 18.65 -6.82 0.14
CA GLU A 51 19.96 -7.09 -0.46
C GLU A 51 20.03 -8.42 -1.24
N HIS A 52 19.08 -9.33 -1.02
CA HIS A 52 19.01 -10.63 -1.71
C HIS A 52 18.04 -10.63 -2.91
N VAL A 53 17.39 -9.51 -3.18
CA VAL A 53 16.40 -9.42 -4.24
C VAL A 53 17.05 -9.09 -5.58
N ARG A 54 16.47 -9.65 -6.65
CA ARG A 54 16.88 -9.47 -8.03
C ARG A 54 15.68 -9.06 -8.90
N PRO A 55 15.92 -8.42 -10.06
CA PRO A 55 14.83 -7.99 -10.95
C PRO A 55 13.84 -9.11 -11.29
N GLU A 56 14.34 -10.33 -11.52
CA GLU A 56 13.50 -11.50 -11.86
C GLU A 56 12.46 -11.85 -10.79
N HIS A 57 12.67 -11.46 -9.53
CA HIS A 57 11.71 -11.70 -8.46
C HIS A 57 10.44 -10.82 -8.57
N PHE A 58 10.49 -9.80 -9.43
CA PHE A 58 9.33 -8.94 -9.75
C PHE A 58 8.75 -9.25 -11.14
N GLY A 59 9.08 -10.42 -11.70
CA GLY A 59 8.59 -10.84 -13.00
C GLY A 59 8.84 -9.80 -14.09
N VAL A 60 7.86 -9.60 -14.96
CA VAL A 60 7.97 -8.69 -16.11
C VAL A 60 8.32 -7.26 -15.69
N LEU A 61 7.79 -6.76 -14.55
CA LEU A 61 8.06 -5.39 -14.08
C LEU A 61 9.52 -5.17 -13.70
N GLY A 62 10.15 -6.13 -13.02
CA GLY A 62 11.57 -6.06 -12.67
C GLY A 62 12.49 -6.09 -13.91
N TYR A 63 12.16 -6.92 -14.88
CA TYR A 63 12.88 -6.91 -16.16
C TYR A 63 12.70 -5.59 -16.91
N MET A 64 11.47 -5.05 -16.98
CA MET A 64 11.21 -3.75 -17.61
C MET A 64 12.03 -2.64 -16.96
N ALA A 65 12.07 -2.56 -15.64
CA ALA A 65 12.87 -1.57 -14.93
C ALA A 65 14.37 -1.70 -15.26
N SER A 66 14.91 -2.93 -15.31
CA SER A 66 16.33 -3.19 -15.57
C SER A 66 16.75 -3.07 -17.04
N ARG A 67 15.81 -3.10 -17.99
CA ARG A 67 16.05 -3.03 -19.45
C ARG A 67 15.61 -1.71 -20.09
N SER A 68 15.02 -0.81 -19.32
CA SER A 68 14.69 0.56 -19.75
C SER A 68 15.95 1.32 -20.17
N THR A 69 15.79 2.31 -21.03
CA THR A 69 16.91 3.13 -21.53
C THR A 69 17.40 4.14 -20.50
N THR A 70 16.45 4.71 -19.73
CA THR A 70 16.73 5.74 -18.73
C THR A 70 16.00 5.46 -17.43
N VAL A 71 16.41 6.12 -16.35
CA VAL A 71 15.72 6.10 -15.06
C VAL A 71 14.27 6.59 -15.20
N ALA A 72 14.03 7.65 -15.99
CA ALA A 72 12.70 8.17 -16.27
C ALA A 72 11.79 7.09 -16.88
N GLU A 73 12.27 6.37 -17.90
CA GLU A 73 11.51 5.30 -18.54
C GLU A 73 11.24 4.15 -17.56
N ALA A 74 12.22 3.75 -16.74
CA ALA A 74 12.04 2.72 -15.72
C ALA A 74 10.95 3.11 -14.71
N LEU A 75 10.97 4.34 -14.22
CA LEU A 75 9.95 4.85 -13.28
C LEU A 75 8.56 4.93 -13.93
N GLN A 76 8.46 5.39 -15.17
CA GLN A 76 7.18 5.42 -15.91
C GLN A 76 6.59 4.01 -16.05
N ASN A 77 7.43 3.01 -16.36
CA ASN A 77 7.00 1.63 -16.45
C ASN A 77 6.59 1.05 -15.10
N ILE A 78 7.32 1.35 -14.03
CA ILE A 78 6.93 0.96 -12.67
C ILE A 78 5.56 1.55 -12.32
N LEU A 79 5.34 2.84 -12.56
CA LEU A 79 4.05 3.48 -12.30
C LEU A 79 2.91 2.86 -13.11
N ARG A 80 3.15 2.66 -14.42
CA ARG A 80 2.15 2.13 -15.35
C ARG A 80 1.76 0.69 -15.05
N PHE A 81 2.73 -0.14 -14.67
CA PHE A 81 2.57 -1.59 -14.56
C PHE A 81 2.70 -2.15 -13.13
N SER A 82 2.74 -1.28 -12.12
CA SER A 82 2.86 -1.68 -10.69
C SER A 82 1.82 -2.71 -10.25
N ARG A 83 0.62 -2.68 -10.82
CA ARG A 83 -0.45 -3.65 -10.58
C ARG A 83 -0.11 -5.09 -10.99
N LEU A 84 0.92 -5.31 -11.77
CA LEU A 84 1.39 -6.66 -12.08
C LEU A 84 2.07 -7.34 -10.88
N VAL A 85 2.66 -6.55 -9.99
CA VAL A 85 3.39 -7.05 -8.81
C VAL A 85 2.55 -6.91 -7.53
N ILE A 86 1.85 -5.79 -7.41
CA ILE A 86 1.04 -5.50 -6.24
C ILE A 86 -0.41 -5.40 -6.70
N ASP A 87 -1.21 -6.39 -6.33
CA ASP A 87 -2.64 -6.42 -6.62
C ASP A 87 -3.40 -6.55 -5.29
N GLY A 88 -4.52 -5.85 -5.18
CA GLY A 88 -5.38 -5.90 -3.99
C GLY A 88 -6.42 -4.79 -4.02
N ASP A 89 -7.51 -5.01 -3.31
CA ASP A 89 -8.69 -4.14 -3.29
C ASP A 89 -8.45 -2.75 -2.71
N HIS A 90 -7.24 -2.48 -2.17
CA HIS A 90 -6.93 -1.26 -1.43
C HIS A 90 -5.59 -0.62 -1.82
N ILE A 91 -5.07 -0.94 -3.01
CA ILE A 91 -3.78 -0.39 -3.42
C ILE A 91 -3.99 0.88 -4.24
N ILE A 92 -3.68 2.02 -3.63
CA ILE A 92 -3.64 3.29 -4.35
C ILE A 92 -2.35 3.33 -5.16
N PRO A 93 -2.43 3.57 -6.48
CA PRO A 93 -1.24 3.60 -7.32
C PRO A 93 -0.29 4.72 -6.89
N MET A 94 1.00 4.45 -7.04
CA MET A 94 2.02 5.48 -6.91
C MET A 94 1.77 6.61 -7.90
N LYS A 95 2.07 7.84 -7.48
CA LYS A 95 1.97 9.05 -8.31
C LYS A 95 3.34 9.73 -8.41
N MET A 96 3.52 10.49 -9.47
CA MET A 96 4.70 11.29 -9.66
C MET A 96 4.30 12.77 -9.75
N HIS A 97 4.97 13.61 -8.96
CA HIS A 97 4.78 15.06 -8.94
C HIS A 97 6.12 15.76 -9.17
N HIS A 98 6.09 16.83 -9.92
CA HIS A 98 7.27 17.62 -10.22
C HIS A 98 7.25 18.95 -9.43
N TYR A 99 8.33 19.21 -8.67
CA TYR A 99 8.49 20.42 -7.86
C TYR A 99 9.89 21.02 -8.07
N GLY A 100 10.00 22.02 -8.94
CA GLY A 100 11.29 22.66 -9.26
C GLY A 100 12.28 21.65 -9.87
N HIS A 101 13.41 21.42 -9.22
CA HIS A 101 14.42 20.42 -9.62
C HIS A 101 14.20 19.03 -9.04
N ASN A 102 13.10 18.81 -8.32
CA ASN A 102 12.82 17.54 -7.69
C ASN A 102 11.60 16.85 -8.31
N VAL A 103 11.67 15.54 -8.37
CA VAL A 103 10.55 14.67 -8.70
C VAL A 103 10.20 13.86 -7.46
N HIS A 104 8.96 13.96 -7.03
CA HIS A 104 8.41 13.25 -5.89
C HIS A 104 7.63 12.05 -6.40
N MET A 105 8.09 10.86 -6.09
CA MET A 105 7.33 9.63 -6.29
C MET A 105 6.66 9.28 -4.98
N VAL A 106 5.33 9.42 -4.94
CA VAL A 106 4.53 9.31 -3.73
C VAL A 106 3.57 8.14 -3.78
N TRP A 107 3.34 7.54 -2.61
CA TRP A 107 2.27 6.57 -2.38
C TRP A 107 1.74 6.70 -0.97
N PRO A 108 0.43 6.46 -0.76
CA PRO A 108 -0.22 6.74 0.51
C PRO A 108 0.16 5.73 1.59
N PHE A 109 0.04 6.17 2.83
CA PHE A 109 0.08 5.29 4.00
C PHE A 109 -1.32 4.71 4.26
N HIS A 110 -1.49 3.42 4.07
CA HIS A 110 -2.81 2.80 4.18
C HIS A 110 -3.18 2.35 5.59
N HIS A 111 -2.23 1.85 6.38
CA HIS A 111 -2.52 1.36 7.72
C HIS A 111 -1.23 1.06 8.50
N GLU A 112 -1.20 1.42 9.79
CA GLU A 112 -0.10 1.10 10.71
C GLU A 112 0.25 -0.39 10.77
N LYS A 113 -0.74 -1.25 10.54
CA LYS A 113 -0.58 -2.70 10.48
C LYS A 113 0.45 -3.18 9.44
N TYR A 114 0.74 -2.39 8.41
CA TYR A 114 1.61 -2.81 7.31
C TYR A 114 2.95 -2.04 7.25
N ILE A 115 3.33 -1.37 8.34
CA ILE A 115 4.55 -0.55 8.39
C ILE A 115 5.78 -1.33 7.92
N LEU A 116 6.00 -2.52 8.49
CA LEU A 116 7.18 -3.33 8.18
C LEU A 116 7.22 -3.78 6.71
N LEU A 117 6.06 -4.05 6.14
CA LEU A 117 5.95 -4.44 4.74
C LEU A 117 6.15 -3.25 3.80
N ASN A 118 5.69 -2.06 4.21
CA ASN A 118 6.00 -0.81 3.50
C ASN A 118 7.50 -0.47 3.56
N GLU A 119 8.15 -0.68 4.71
CA GLU A 119 9.61 -0.54 4.83
C GLU A 119 10.34 -1.51 3.89
N LEU A 120 9.90 -2.78 3.85
CA LEU A 120 10.47 -3.76 2.94
C LEU A 120 10.27 -3.34 1.48
N THR A 121 9.05 -2.95 1.08
CA THR A 121 8.77 -2.51 -0.29
C THR A 121 9.65 -1.31 -0.68
N THR A 122 9.76 -0.33 0.21
CA THR A 122 10.61 0.85 0.02
C THR A 122 12.09 0.45 -0.13
N ALA A 123 12.56 -0.47 0.72
CA ALA A 123 13.92 -0.99 0.65
C ALA A 123 14.19 -1.77 -0.64
N LEU A 124 13.24 -2.62 -1.06
CA LEU A 124 13.32 -3.39 -2.30
C LEU A 124 13.42 -2.48 -3.53
N MET A 125 12.55 -1.47 -3.62
CA MET A 125 12.57 -0.50 -4.71
C MET A 125 13.91 0.23 -4.77
N MET A 126 14.42 0.67 -3.62
CA MET A 126 15.68 1.39 -3.53
C MET A 126 16.86 0.52 -3.91
N TYR A 127 16.92 -0.70 -3.39
CA TYR A 127 18.02 -1.63 -3.69
C TYR A 127 18.07 -2.00 -5.17
N LEU A 128 16.91 -2.31 -5.78
CA LEU A 128 16.83 -2.61 -7.21
C LEU A 128 17.21 -1.40 -8.07
N ALA A 129 16.76 -0.21 -7.69
CA ALA A 129 17.09 1.01 -8.42
C ALA A 129 18.62 1.25 -8.46
N ARG A 130 19.32 1.01 -7.34
CA ARG A 130 20.79 1.10 -7.29
C ARG A 130 21.51 0.04 -8.12
N LYS A 131 20.88 -1.11 -8.36
CA LYS A 131 21.47 -2.16 -9.21
C LYS A 131 21.44 -1.85 -10.70
N ILE A 132 20.55 -0.99 -11.14
CA ILE A 132 20.37 -0.65 -12.56
C ILE A 132 21.06 0.66 -12.96
N VAL A 133 21.43 1.50 -11.98
CA VAL A 133 22.14 2.77 -12.18
C VAL A 133 23.48 2.69 -11.44
N PRO A 134 24.57 3.32 -11.93
CA PRO A 134 25.81 3.44 -11.18
C PRO A 134 25.54 4.01 -9.77
N GLU A 135 26.12 3.37 -8.74
CA GLU A 135 25.74 3.58 -7.34
C GLU A 135 26.00 5.04 -6.87
N ASP A 136 27.05 5.64 -7.39
CA ASP A 136 27.46 7.01 -7.13
C ASP A 136 26.61 8.08 -7.84
N GLN A 137 25.76 7.67 -8.79
CA GLN A 137 24.94 8.56 -9.63
C GLN A 137 23.45 8.44 -9.34
N PHE A 138 23.04 7.55 -8.44
CA PHE A 138 21.62 7.37 -8.19
C PHE A 138 20.98 8.66 -7.62
N PRO A 139 19.93 9.20 -8.29
CA PRO A 139 19.46 10.56 -8.07
C PRO A 139 18.59 10.75 -6.82
N LEU A 140 18.73 9.92 -5.80
CA LEU A 140 17.93 10.01 -4.59
C LEU A 140 18.42 11.14 -3.66
N ARG A 141 17.55 12.08 -3.31
CA ARG A 141 17.81 13.16 -2.35
C ARG A 141 17.32 12.83 -0.95
N SER A 142 16.09 12.31 -0.84
CA SER A 142 15.54 11.92 0.46
C SER A 142 14.49 10.82 0.31
N VAL A 143 14.26 10.12 1.44
CA VAL A 143 13.20 9.13 1.61
C VAL A 143 12.28 9.58 2.74
N HIS A 144 10.98 9.61 2.49
CA HIS A 144 9.98 10.00 3.45
C HIS A 144 9.11 8.82 3.85
N PHE A 145 8.96 8.64 5.15
CA PHE A 145 8.10 7.64 5.76
C PHE A 145 6.94 8.31 6.51
N ALA A 146 5.74 7.81 6.30
CA ALA A 146 4.55 8.31 6.99
C ALA A 146 4.40 7.79 8.44
N HIS A 147 5.17 6.79 8.82
CA HIS A 147 5.19 6.18 10.16
C HIS A 147 6.41 6.63 10.99
N PRO A 148 6.45 6.35 12.31
CA PRO A 148 7.64 6.52 13.13
C PRO A 148 8.72 5.47 12.77
N PRO A 149 10.01 5.74 13.06
CA PRO A 149 11.09 4.78 12.82
C PRO A 149 10.85 3.48 13.61
N GLN A 150 11.06 2.33 12.95
CA GLN A 150 10.89 1.00 13.55
C GLN A 150 12.20 0.40 14.08
N MET A 151 13.31 1.08 13.83
CA MET A 151 14.64 0.73 14.28
C MET A 151 15.49 2.00 14.48
N ALA A 152 16.71 1.85 14.94
CA ALA A 152 17.62 2.99 15.14
C ALA A 152 17.91 3.69 13.80
N MET A 153 17.95 5.03 13.82
CA MET A 153 18.17 5.88 12.64
C MET A 153 19.40 5.52 11.82
N TYR A 154 20.45 5.03 12.51
CA TYR A 154 21.66 4.56 11.86
C TYR A 154 21.42 3.52 10.75
N HIS A 155 20.48 2.57 10.95
CA HIS A 155 20.18 1.55 9.95
C HIS A 155 19.58 2.16 8.68
N TYR A 156 18.68 3.12 8.83
CA TYR A 156 18.08 3.84 7.70
C TYR A 156 19.12 4.67 6.94
N GLN A 157 19.90 5.46 7.67
CA GLN A 157 20.95 6.31 7.06
C GLN A 157 22.00 5.48 6.32
N LYS A 158 22.41 4.34 6.90
CA LYS A 158 23.34 3.43 6.26
C LYS A 158 22.77 2.81 4.99
N PHE A 159 21.50 2.39 5.04
CA PHE A 159 20.87 1.71 3.89
C PHE A 159 20.52 2.70 2.77
N TYR A 160 19.87 3.81 3.08
CA TYR A 160 19.41 4.76 2.05
C TYR A 160 20.51 5.74 1.60
N ALA A 161 21.55 5.95 2.38
CA ALA A 161 22.67 6.87 2.11
C ALA A 161 22.20 8.29 1.67
N CYS A 162 21.07 8.74 2.19
CA CYS A 162 20.47 10.04 1.95
C CYS A 162 19.70 10.52 3.18
N GLU A 163 19.08 11.69 3.11
CA GLU A 163 18.18 12.17 4.16
C GLU A 163 16.96 11.25 4.29
N VAL A 164 16.60 10.88 5.53
CA VAL A 164 15.43 10.04 5.84
C VAL A 164 14.53 10.77 6.82
N LEU A 165 13.29 11.04 6.42
CA LEU A 165 12.30 11.77 7.19
C LEU A 165 11.14 10.85 7.58
N PHE A 166 10.69 10.96 8.84
CA PHE A 166 9.58 10.20 9.39
C PHE A 166 8.40 11.12 9.74
N HIS A 167 7.25 10.53 10.05
CA HIS A 167 6.01 11.25 10.39
C HIS A 167 5.52 12.20 9.29
N GLN A 168 5.78 11.84 8.04
CA GLN A 168 5.29 12.59 6.89
C GLN A 168 3.85 12.20 6.54
N SER A 169 3.16 12.99 5.72
CA SER A 169 1.78 12.71 5.31
C SER A 169 1.64 11.45 4.44
N GLU A 170 2.70 11.11 3.71
CA GLU A 170 2.73 9.98 2.78
C GLU A 170 4.17 9.45 2.63
N TYR A 171 4.31 8.28 2.03
CA TYR A 171 5.61 7.79 1.61
C TYR A 171 6.07 8.53 0.36
N CYS A 172 7.37 8.85 0.30
CA CYS A 172 7.91 9.54 -0.86
C CYS A 172 9.39 9.19 -1.10
N PHE A 173 9.74 9.01 -2.37
CA PHE A 173 11.11 9.19 -2.83
C PHE A 173 11.23 10.56 -3.50
N VAL A 174 12.15 11.37 -3.03
CA VAL A 174 12.51 12.63 -3.66
C VAL A 174 13.75 12.40 -4.52
N LEU A 175 13.59 12.55 -5.82
CA LEU A 175 14.62 12.32 -6.82
C LEU A 175 15.06 13.64 -7.46
N ASP A 176 16.33 13.74 -7.84
CA ASP A 176 16.81 14.84 -8.65
C ASP A 176 16.31 14.69 -10.10
N LEU A 177 15.78 15.77 -10.67
CA LEU A 177 15.25 15.77 -12.03
C LEU A 177 16.33 15.44 -13.08
N ASP A 178 17.54 15.93 -12.91
CA ASP A 178 18.63 15.72 -13.87
C ASP A 178 19.05 14.25 -13.92
N GLY A 179 18.99 13.58 -12.76
CA GLY A 179 19.30 12.15 -12.66
C GLY A 179 18.30 11.22 -13.35
N LEU A 180 17.10 11.70 -13.70
CA LEU A 180 16.11 10.90 -14.43
C LEU A 180 16.57 10.56 -15.86
N ASN A 181 17.49 11.34 -16.43
CA ASN A 181 18.06 11.09 -17.76
C ASN A 181 19.26 10.14 -17.74
N LEU A 182 19.69 9.69 -16.56
CA LEU A 182 20.77 8.70 -16.46
C LEU A 182 20.42 7.42 -17.23
N LYS A 183 21.40 6.94 -18.00
CA LYS A 183 21.25 5.73 -18.81
C LYS A 183 21.43 4.49 -17.95
N ILE A 184 20.56 3.52 -18.16
CA ILE A 184 20.63 2.21 -17.52
C ILE A 184 21.62 1.34 -18.28
N GLN A 185 22.55 0.69 -17.57
CA GLN A 185 23.67 -0.04 -18.17
C GLN A 185 23.24 -1.23 -19.04
N GLN A 186 22.15 -1.88 -18.69
CA GLN A 186 21.65 -3.09 -19.37
C GLN A 186 20.44 -2.79 -20.26
N ALA A 187 20.33 -1.59 -20.79
CA ALA A 187 19.23 -1.19 -21.66
C ALA A 187 19.14 -2.12 -22.90
N ASP A 188 17.92 -2.59 -23.17
CA ASP A 188 17.61 -3.47 -24.30
C ASP A 188 16.27 -3.05 -24.93
N PRO A 189 16.24 -2.07 -25.85
CA PRO A 189 15.00 -1.55 -26.42
C PRO A 189 14.15 -2.61 -27.16
N PRO A 190 14.71 -3.56 -27.93
CA PRO A 190 13.93 -4.65 -28.53
C PRO A 190 13.24 -5.53 -27.49
N LEU A 191 13.96 -5.99 -26.46
CA LEU A 191 13.39 -6.77 -25.36
C LEU A 191 12.33 -5.95 -24.62
N MET A 192 12.58 -4.66 -24.41
CA MET A 192 11.65 -3.75 -23.73
C MET A 192 10.30 -3.67 -24.45
N GLN A 193 10.28 -3.59 -25.79
CA GLN A 193 9.04 -3.59 -26.56
C GLN A 193 8.23 -4.88 -26.38
N MET A 194 8.92 -6.03 -26.30
CA MET A 194 8.26 -7.32 -26.03
C MET A 194 7.66 -7.37 -24.62
N LEU A 195 8.42 -6.91 -23.62
CA LEU A 195 7.97 -6.87 -22.21
C LEU A 195 6.78 -5.93 -22.02
N VAL A 196 6.78 -4.76 -22.67
CA VAL A 196 5.63 -3.81 -22.62
C VAL A 196 4.38 -4.48 -23.17
N ARG A 197 4.48 -5.16 -24.33
CA ARG A 197 3.32 -5.87 -24.90
C ARG A 197 2.80 -6.96 -23.97
N GLN A 198 3.71 -7.78 -23.40
CA GLN A 198 3.34 -8.82 -22.45
C GLN A 198 2.68 -8.22 -21.19
N ALA A 199 3.20 -7.10 -20.68
CA ALA A 199 2.63 -6.41 -19.54
C ALA A 199 1.23 -5.84 -19.83
N GLU A 200 1.01 -5.28 -21.03
CA GLU A 200 -0.30 -4.79 -21.48
C GLU A 200 -1.32 -5.93 -21.60
N GLU A 201 -0.93 -7.06 -22.18
CA GLU A 201 -1.77 -8.25 -22.27
C GLU A 201 -2.11 -8.81 -20.88
N ALA A 202 -1.13 -8.88 -19.99
CA ALA A 202 -1.31 -9.34 -18.62
C ALA A 202 -2.23 -8.43 -17.81
N ILE A 203 -2.13 -7.10 -17.97
CA ILE A 203 -3.06 -6.15 -17.34
C ILE A 203 -4.45 -6.25 -17.95
N ALA A 204 -4.55 -6.42 -19.28
CA ALA A 204 -5.84 -6.52 -19.94
C ALA A 204 -6.59 -7.83 -19.58
N SER A 205 -5.85 -8.90 -19.27
CA SER A 205 -6.42 -10.18 -18.82
C SER A 205 -6.80 -10.19 -17.34
N LYS A 206 -6.23 -9.29 -16.52
CA LYS A 206 -6.66 -9.12 -15.14
C LYS A 206 -8.06 -8.53 -15.11
N PRO A 207 -8.95 -9.03 -14.22
CA PRO A 207 -10.21 -8.35 -13.99
C PRO A 207 -9.91 -6.86 -13.75
N ARG A 208 -10.58 -5.98 -14.48
CA ARG A 208 -10.47 -4.55 -14.21
C ARG A 208 -11.15 -4.30 -12.86
N TYR A 209 -10.39 -4.38 -11.78
CA TYR A 209 -10.82 -3.99 -10.43
C TYR A 209 -10.98 -2.47 -10.30
N GLU A 210 -10.94 -1.73 -11.39
CA GLU A 210 -11.32 -0.33 -11.43
C GLU A 210 -12.78 -0.19 -11.88
N THR A 211 -13.65 -0.88 -11.18
CA THR A 211 -15.03 -0.44 -11.21
C THR A 211 -15.07 0.91 -10.50
N ILE A 212 -15.91 1.80 -10.97
CA ILE A 212 -16.15 3.08 -10.30
C ILE A 212 -16.50 2.90 -8.81
N ALA A 213 -17.05 1.74 -8.43
CA ALA A 213 -17.35 1.38 -7.05
C ALA A 213 -16.08 1.20 -6.23
N GLU A 214 -15.07 0.51 -6.74
CA GLU A 214 -13.79 0.30 -6.04
C GLU A 214 -13.00 1.60 -5.88
N GLN A 215 -12.96 2.43 -6.92
CA GLN A 215 -12.37 3.78 -6.83
C GLN A 215 -13.06 4.59 -5.73
N LEU A 216 -14.38 4.51 -5.65
CA LEU A 216 -15.15 5.21 -4.62
C LEU A 216 -14.88 4.69 -3.21
N HIS A 217 -14.71 3.40 -3.02
CA HIS A 217 -14.32 2.84 -1.73
C HIS A 217 -13.03 3.48 -1.21
N LEU A 218 -12.02 3.59 -2.06
CA LEU A 218 -10.74 4.22 -1.71
C LEU A 218 -10.88 5.70 -1.39
N ILE A 219 -11.57 6.46 -2.25
CA ILE A 219 -11.75 7.89 -2.08
C ILE A 219 -12.52 8.18 -0.79
N VAL A 220 -13.63 7.46 -0.55
CA VAL A 220 -14.45 7.63 0.65
C VAL A 220 -13.68 7.26 1.92
N ALA A 221 -12.90 6.18 1.89
CA ALA A 221 -12.04 5.79 3.02
C ALA A 221 -11.02 6.88 3.36
N GLU A 222 -10.42 7.51 2.35
CA GLU A 222 -9.46 8.60 2.54
C GLU A 222 -10.12 9.87 3.09
N TYR A 223 -11.28 10.26 2.58
CA TYR A 223 -12.05 11.38 3.14
C TYR A 223 -12.39 11.15 4.61
N LEU A 224 -12.86 9.96 4.98
CA LEU A 224 -13.18 9.60 6.37
C LEU A 224 -11.93 9.60 7.27
N ARG A 225 -10.75 9.36 6.71
CA ARG A 225 -9.49 9.37 7.45
C ARG A 225 -8.95 10.78 7.66
N LEU A 226 -8.98 11.62 6.63
CA LEU A 226 -8.36 12.96 6.62
C LEU A 226 -9.29 14.05 7.11
N GLU A 227 -10.53 14.05 6.64
CA GLU A 227 -11.49 15.13 6.91
C GLU A 227 -12.49 14.79 8.02
N GLU A 228 -12.43 13.55 8.54
CA GLU A 228 -13.35 13.04 9.57
C GLU A 228 -14.84 13.19 9.17
N GLN A 229 -15.11 13.32 7.87
CA GLN A 229 -16.44 13.44 7.27
C GLN A 229 -16.53 12.64 5.99
N ALA A 230 -17.73 12.12 5.70
CA ALA A 230 -17.96 11.49 4.40
C ALA A 230 -18.12 12.56 3.31
N PRO A 231 -17.52 12.34 2.13
CA PRO A 231 -17.68 13.28 1.03
C PRO A 231 -19.11 13.29 0.49
N LYS A 232 -19.50 14.39 -0.14
CA LYS A 232 -20.73 14.46 -0.91
C LYS A 232 -20.53 13.89 -2.32
N ILE A 233 -21.60 13.36 -2.90
CA ILE A 233 -21.52 12.77 -4.24
C ILE A 233 -21.09 13.80 -5.29
N GLU A 234 -21.47 15.06 -5.12
CA GLU A 234 -21.10 16.16 -5.98
C GLU A 234 -19.58 16.42 -5.99
N GLN A 235 -18.93 16.36 -4.82
CA GLN A 235 -17.49 16.52 -4.67
C GLN A 235 -16.76 15.42 -5.44
N ILE A 236 -17.13 14.17 -5.17
CA ILE A 236 -16.53 13.01 -5.85
C ILE A 236 -16.77 13.05 -7.37
N SER A 237 -17.96 13.46 -7.79
CA SER A 237 -18.28 13.57 -9.22
C SER A 237 -17.39 14.59 -9.94
N GLN A 238 -17.06 15.71 -9.26
CA GLN A 238 -16.13 16.71 -9.78
C GLN A 238 -14.70 16.17 -9.87
N GLU A 239 -14.23 15.47 -8.85
CA GLU A 239 -12.90 14.85 -8.85
C GLU A 239 -12.73 13.79 -9.94
N LEU A 240 -13.79 13.04 -10.20
CA LEU A 240 -13.83 12.02 -11.27
C LEU A 240 -14.16 12.58 -12.65
N HIS A 241 -14.40 13.89 -12.78
CA HIS A 241 -14.79 14.56 -14.03
C HIS A 241 -16.03 13.96 -14.71
N ILE A 242 -17.00 13.49 -13.92
CA ILE A 242 -18.29 12.95 -14.40
C ILE A 242 -19.45 13.63 -13.69
N SER A 243 -20.67 13.52 -14.24
CA SER A 243 -21.85 14.02 -13.53
C SER A 243 -22.29 13.09 -12.40
N SER A 244 -22.89 13.63 -11.32
CA SER A 244 -23.44 12.82 -10.23
C SER A 244 -24.48 11.80 -10.73
N ARG A 245 -25.24 12.15 -11.78
CA ARG A 245 -26.18 11.22 -12.43
C ARG A 245 -25.45 10.05 -13.11
N THR A 246 -24.34 10.33 -13.79
CA THR A 246 -23.51 9.29 -14.43
C THR A 246 -22.92 8.36 -13.38
N LEU A 247 -22.39 8.92 -12.29
CA LEU A 247 -21.85 8.16 -11.16
C LEU A 247 -22.91 7.24 -10.55
N GLN A 248 -24.09 7.77 -10.22
CA GLN A 248 -25.19 6.98 -9.67
C GLN A 248 -25.63 5.85 -10.59
N ARG A 249 -25.71 6.10 -11.91
CA ARG A 249 -26.05 5.06 -12.89
C ARG A 249 -25.01 3.96 -12.92
N GLN A 250 -23.73 4.30 -13.01
CA GLN A 250 -22.64 3.31 -13.04
C GLN A 250 -22.61 2.44 -11.77
N LEU A 251 -22.87 3.05 -10.60
CA LEU A 251 -22.97 2.30 -9.35
C LEU A 251 -24.21 1.39 -9.32
N SER A 252 -25.33 1.86 -9.84
CA SER A 252 -26.55 1.06 -9.95
C SER A 252 -26.35 -0.14 -10.89
N ASP A 253 -25.64 0.04 -12.00
CA ASP A 253 -25.31 -1.01 -12.96
C ASP A 253 -24.39 -2.09 -12.31
N LEU A 254 -23.60 -1.70 -11.31
CA LEU A 254 -22.78 -2.60 -10.47
C LEU A 254 -23.52 -3.17 -9.25
N GLY A 255 -24.83 -2.94 -9.11
CA GLY A 255 -25.63 -3.45 -8.00
C GLY A 255 -25.40 -2.75 -6.64
N THR A 256 -24.73 -1.61 -6.63
CA THR A 256 -24.40 -0.85 -5.42
C THR A 256 -24.93 0.60 -5.49
N SER A 257 -24.60 1.41 -4.51
CA SER A 257 -24.91 2.85 -4.48
C SER A 257 -23.88 3.61 -3.66
N PHE A 258 -23.73 4.91 -3.93
CA PHE A 258 -22.84 5.80 -3.19
C PHE A 258 -23.11 5.74 -1.67
N LYS A 259 -24.36 5.68 -1.26
CA LYS A 259 -24.76 5.53 0.13
C LYS A 259 -24.24 4.24 0.76
N LYS A 260 -24.36 3.10 0.05
CA LYS A 260 -23.86 1.80 0.52
C LYS A 260 -22.34 1.81 0.71
N ILE A 261 -21.62 2.44 -0.21
CA ILE A 261 -20.17 2.59 -0.13
C ILE A 261 -19.77 3.43 1.09
N ILE A 262 -20.41 4.58 1.31
CA ILE A 262 -20.17 5.40 2.50
C ILE A 262 -20.46 4.61 3.79
N GLU A 263 -21.56 3.89 3.84
CA GLU A 263 -21.92 3.08 5.03
C GLU A 263 -20.88 1.99 5.27
N TYR A 264 -20.43 1.31 4.24
CA TYR A 264 -19.39 0.29 4.33
C TYR A 264 -18.06 0.88 4.89
N GLU A 265 -17.58 1.97 4.30
CA GLU A 265 -16.31 2.59 4.73
C GLU A 265 -16.40 3.22 6.13
N ARG A 266 -17.56 3.77 6.50
CA ARG A 266 -17.82 4.20 7.89
C ARG A 266 -17.71 3.05 8.89
N MET A 267 -18.23 1.87 8.54
CA MET A 267 -18.16 0.71 9.45
C MET A 267 -16.73 0.15 9.53
N ASN A 268 -16.01 0.10 8.43
CA ASN A 268 -14.60 -0.26 8.43
C ASN A 268 -13.77 0.70 9.30
N ARG A 269 -13.98 2.00 9.14
CA ARG A 269 -13.31 3.01 9.96
C ARG A 269 -13.71 2.95 11.42
N CYS A 270 -14.97 2.63 11.71
CA CYS A 270 -15.46 2.40 13.07
C CYS A 270 -14.69 1.26 13.75
N GLU A 271 -14.51 0.14 13.08
CA GLU A 271 -13.77 -1.00 13.63
C GLU A 271 -12.30 -0.67 13.91
N GLN A 272 -11.65 0.11 13.05
CA GLN A 272 -10.29 0.59 13.29
C GLN A 272 -10.23 1.47 14.55
N LEU A 273 -11.12 2.48 14.66
CA LEU A 273 -11.16 3.38 15.81
C LEU A 273 -11.54 2.68 17.13
N LEU A 274 -12.29 1.58 17.07
CA LEU A 274 -12.57 0.73 18.23
C LEU A 274 -11.31 0.00 18.72
N GLN A 275 -10.43 -0.42 17.83
CA GLN A 275 -9.14 -1.03 18.19
C GLN A 275 -8.25 -0.05 18.95
N ASP A 276 -8.29 1.23 18.59
CA ASP A 276 -7.57 2.33 19.27
C ASP A 276 -8.14 2.69 20.65
N GLN A 277 -9.10 1.93 21.18
CA GLN A 277 -9.78 2.12 22.47
C GLN A 277 -10.44 3.50 22.66
N ARG A 278 -10.77 4.23 21.61
CA ARG A 278 -11.41 5.54 21.67
C ARG A 278 -12.82 5.48 22.28
N HIS A 279 -13.29 6.62 22.77
CA HIS A 279 -14.66 6.73 23.27
C HIS A 279 -15.66 6.63 22.12
N LEU A 280 -16.78 5.92 22.33
CA LEU A 280 -17.79 5.72 21.30
C LEU A 280 -18.42 7.03 20.80
N THR A 281 -18.48 8.03 21.68
CA THR A 281 -18.95 9.38 21.31
C THR A 281 -18.02 10.04 20.31
N ASP A 282 -16.69 9.95 20.53
CA ASP A 282 -15.68 10.51 19.64
C ASP A 282 -15.70 9.80 18.29
N ILE A 283 -15.85 8.46 18.30
CA ILE A 283 -15.99 7.68 17.08
C ILE A 283 -17.22 8.10 16.29
N ALA A 284 -18.36 8.30 16.96
CA ALA A 284 -19.58 8.75 16.31
C ALA A 284 -19.38 10.10 15.60
N MET A 285 -18.79 11.07 16.30
CA MET A 285 -18.51 12.40 15.72
C MET A 285 -17.55 12.33 14.54
N LYS A 286 -16.46 11.58 14.67
CA LYS A 286 -15.45 11.40 13.60
C LYS A 286 -16.00 10.72 12.34
N LEU A 287 -17.04 9.92 12.49
CA LEU A 287 -17.69 9.24 11.37
C LEU A 287 -18.92 10.01 10.84
N GLY A 288 -19.19 11.20 11.39
CA GLY A 288 -20.29 12.07 10.94
C GLY A 288 -21.68 11.59 11.39
N TYR A 289 -21.76 10.86 12.51
CA TYR A 289 -23.03 10.53 13.17
C TYR A 289 -23.40 11.62 14.17
N SER A 290 -24.70 11.87 14.35
CA SER A 290 -25.22 12.87 15.28
C SER A 290 -24.87 12.55 16.75
N ASP A 291 -24.80 11.27 17.08
CA ASP A 291 -24.54 10.79 18.44
C ASP A 291 -24.13 9.30 18.43
N GLN A 292 -23.68 8.82 19.58
CA GLN A 292 -23.31 7.42 19.81
C GLN A 292 -24.46 6.44 19.51
N SER A 293 -25.72 6.83 19.75
CA SER A 293 -26.88 5.96 19.55
C SER A 293 -27.16 5.77 18.06
N ALA A 294 -26.95 6.80 17.23
CA ALA A 294 -27.05 6.73 15.79
C ALA A 294 -25.97 5.79 15.21
N LEU A 295 -24.73 5.92 15.66
CA LEU A 295 -23.64 5.00 15.28
C LEU A 295 -23.96 3.57 15.72
N ALA A 296 -24.45 3.35 16.96
CA ALA A 296 -24.76 2.01 17.46
C ALA A 296 -25.87 1.32 16.64
N ARG A 297 -26.89 2.06 16.22
CA ARG A 297 -27.95 1.52 15.35
C ARG A 297 -27.40 1.16 13.97
N ALA A 298 -26.59 2.02 13.38
CA ALA A 298 -25.98 1.77 12.07
C ALA A 298 -25.04 0.56 12.11
N TYR A 299 -24.19 0.47 13.13
CA TYR A 299 -23.28 -0.66 13.30
C TYR A 299 -24.03 -1.99 13.51
N LYS A 300 -25.07 -1.99 14.33
CA LYS A 300 -25.90 -3.20 14.54
C LYS A 300 -26.61 -3.63 13.26
N ALA A 301 -27.12 -2.69 12.49
CA ALA A 301 -27.75 -2.98 11.20
C ALA A 301 -26.77 -3.57 10.17
N TYR A 302 -25.52 -3.12 10.20
CA TYR A 302 -24.45 -3.57 9.31
C TYR A 302 -23.86 -4.92 9.71
N SER A 303 -23.47 -5.07 10.99
CA SER A 303 -22.69 -6.22 11.48
C SER A 303 -23.51 -7.31 12.18
N GLY A 304 -24.79 -7.02 12.49
CA GLY A 304 -25.65 -7.89 13.29
C GLY A 304 -25.35 -7.88 14.80
N GLN A 305 -24.26 -7.31 15.25
CA GLN A 305 -23.86 -7.24 16.66
C GLN A 305 -23.80 -5.80 17.18
N THR A 306 -23.81 -5.65 18.51
CA THR A 306 -23.72 -4.31 19.10
C THR A 306 -22.27 -3.80 19.16
N LEU A 307 -22.07 -2.48 19.13
CA LEU A 307 -20.77 -1.85 19.32
C LEU A 307 -20.09 -2.26 20.64
N LEU A 308 -20.88 -2.42 21.71
CA LEU A 308 -20.36 -2.85 23.02
C LEU A 308 -19.84 -4.28 22.98
N GLN A 309 -20.55 -5.19 22.29
CA GLN A 309 -20.08 -6.57 22.08
C GLN A 309 -18.77 -6.59 21.31
N LYS A 310 -18.68 -5.84 20.22
CA LYS A 310 -17.44 -5.76 19.43
C LYS A 310 -16.27 -5.19 20.24
N LYS A 311 -16.51 -4.10 20.98
CA LYS A 311 -15.49 -3.48 21.84
C LYS A 311 -15.00 -4.44 22.93
N GLN A 312 -15.90 -5.24 23.51
CA GLN A 312 -15.53 -6.26 24.50
C GLN A 312 -14.70 -7.40 23.87
N GLN A 313 -15.07 -7.85 22.69
CA GLN A 313 -14.28 -8.86 21.93
C GLN A 313 -12.86 -8.37 21.65
N LEU A 314 -12.71 -7.13 21.19
CA LEU A 314 -11.41 -6.53 20.92
C LEU A 314 -10.55 -6.41 22.19
N LYS A 315 -11.14 -5.99 23.32
CA LYS A 315 -10.43 -5.96 24.62
C LYS A 315 -9.94 -7.34 25.06
N ASN A 316 -10.80 -8.34 24.92
CA ASN A 316 -10.45 -9.71 25.30
C ASN A 316 -9.32 -10.26 24.42
N ALA A 317 -9.31 -9.96 23.12
CA ALA A 317 -8.25 -10.36 22.20
C ALA A 317 -6.91 -9.71 22.53
N ILE A 318 -6.89 -8.46 22.98
CA ILE A 318 -5.67 -7.75 23.39
C ILE A 318 -5.11 -8.36 24.70
N ASN A 319 -5.96 -8.69 25.66
CA ASN A 319 -5.55 -9.26 26.95
C ASN A 319 -4.98 -10.69 26.81
N ILE A 320 -5.45 -11.46 25.84
CA ILE A 320 -4.92 -12.82 25.58
C ILE A 320 -3.52 -12.75 24.94
N ASN A 321 -3.23 -11.71 24.17
CA ASN A 321 -1.91 -11.52 23.54
C ASN A 321 -0.88 -10.82 24.45
N SER A 322 -1.29 -10.35 25.63
CA SER A 322 -0.44 -9.63 26.60
C SER A 322 -0.11 -10.45 27.86
N GLY A 323 -0.56 -11.68 27.97
CA GLY A 323 -0.25 -12.62 29.03
C GLY A 323 0.52 -13.83 28.50
#